data_87e7b617befdc4ebd121377b56d1ef71
#
_entry.id   87e7b617befdc4ebd121377b56d1ef71
#
_cell.length_a   1.000
_cell.length_b   1.000
_cell.length_c   1.000
_cell.angle_alpha   90.00
_cell.angle_beta   90.00
_cell.angle_gamma   90.00
#
_symmetry.space_group_name_H-M   'P 1'
#
loop_
_entity.id
_entity.type
_entity.pdbx_description
1 polymer ?
#
loop_
_entity_poly.entity_id
_entity_poly.type
_entity_poly.pdbx_seq_one_letter_code
_entity_poly.pdbx_strand_id
1 'polypeptide(L)' 'MEARITELEVKLAFAEDLLETLNQTVFRQQEQIDRLQLEVRSLRQQMLQAQPAEQRNLRDEIPPHY' A
#
# COMPACT_ATOMS: atom_id res chain seq x y z
N MET A 1 -13.68 38.79 22.35
CA MET A 1 -12.33 38.37 22.03
C MET A 1 -11.98 37.02 22.57
N GLU A 2 -12.20 36.84 23.86
CA GLU A 2 -11.88 35.56 24.44
C GLU A 2 -12.65 34.41 23.84
N ALA A 3 -13.92 34.68 23.52
CA ALA A 3 -14.73 33.62 22.92
C ALA A 3 -14.18 33.19 21.58
N ARG A 4 -13.61 34.13 20.86
CA ARG A 4 -13.02 33.81 19.57
C ARG A 4 -11.74 33.01 19.73
N ILE A 5 -10.94 33.37 20.72
CA ILE A 5 -9.70 32.67 20.98
C ILE A 5 -10.02 31.24 21.41
N THR A 6 -11.01 31.08 22.27
CA THR A 6 -11.41 29.77 22.73
C THR A 6 -11.88 28.92 21.54
N GLU A 7 -12.64 29.54 20.67
CA GLU A 7 -13.15 28.84 19.51
C GLU A 7 -12.01 28.40 18.62
N LEU A 8 -11.03 29.26 18.43
CA LEU A 8 -9.86 28.91 17.61
C LEU A 8 -9.04 27.82 18.27
N GLU A 9 -8.92 27.87 19.58
CA GLU A 9 -8.18 26.84 20.29
C GLU A 9 -8.86 25.47 20.12
N VAL A 10 -10.17 25.47 20.20
CA VAL A 10 -10.90 24.22 20.03
C VAL A 10 -10.70 23.68 18.61
N LYS A 11 -10.80 24.57 17.65
CA LYS A 11 -10.61 24.17 16.26
C LYS A 11 -9.20 23.66 16.00
N LEU A 12 -8.23 24.32 16.62
CA LEU A 12 -6.85 23.92 16.45
C LEU A 12 -6.61 22.54 17.06
N ALA A 13 -7.14 22.33 18.26
CA ALA A 13 -6.99 21.03 18.89
C ALA A 13 -7.62 19.92 18.05
N PHE A 14 -8.78 20.24 17.48
CA PHE A 14 -9.47 19.27 16.64
C PHE A 14 -8.66 18.99 15.39
N ALA A 15 -8.09 20.02 14.79
CA ALA A 15 -7.28 19.85 13.60
C ALA A 15 -6.01 19.04 13.91
N GLU A 16 -5.44 19.30 15.07
CA GLU A 16 -4.25 18.54 15.46
C GLU A 16 -4.56 17.06 15.64
N ASP A 17 -5.72 16.77 16.22
CA ASP A 17 -6.13 15.39 16.36
C ASP A 17 -6.32 14.74 15.00
N LEU A 18 -6.93 15.46 14.09
CA LEU A 18 -7.13 14.93 12.74
C LEU A 18 -5.81 14.68 12.06
N LEU A 19 -4.87 15.60 12.20
CA LEU A 19 -3.56 15.43 11.59
C LEU A 19 -2.86 14.21 12.15
N GLU A 20 -2.93 14.05 13.45
CA GLU A 20 -2.29 12.90 14.06
C GLU A 20 -2.92 11.61 13.59
N THR A 21 -4.24 11.56 13.53
CA THR A 21 -4.94 10.39 13.05
C THR A 21 -4.57 10.09 11.59
N LEU A 22 -4.52 11.15 10.78
CA LEU A 22 -4.15 10.98 9.38
C LEU A 22 -2.73 10.47 9.24
N ASN A 23 -1.83 11.03 10.03
CA ASN A 23 -0.43 10.58 9.98
C ASN A 23 -0.31 9.12 10.35
N GLN A 24 -1.03 8.69 11.37
CA GLN A 24 -1.02 7.29 11.75
C GLN A 24 -1.61 6.42 10.66
N THR A 25 -2.68 6.90 10.05
CA THR A 25 -3.31 6.15 8.98
C THR A 25 -2.37 6.01 7.78
N VAL A 26 -1.72 7.09 7.41
CA VAL A 26 -0.77 7.06 6.31
C VAL A 26 0.37 6.09 6.61
N PHE A 27 0.84 6.11 7.83
CA PHE A 27 1.94 5.23 8.23
C PHE A 27 1.51 3.77 8.11
N ARG A 28 0.31 3.46 8.59
CA ARG A 28 -0.21 2.10 8.48
C ARG A 28 -0.38 1.68 7.04
N GLN A 29 -0.91 2.58 6.25
CA GLN A 29 -1.11 2.28 4.84
C GLN A 29 0.21 2.04 4.14
N GLN A 30 1.23 2.81 4.50
CA GLN A 30 2.54 2.61 3.91
C GLN A 30 3.10 1.25 4.28
N GLU A 31 2.89 0.85 5.53
CA GLU A 31 3.32 -0.48 5.95
C GLU A 31 2.60 -1.56 5.17
N GLN A 32 1.32 -1.37 4.95
CA GLN A 32 0.55 -2.33 4.18
C GLN A 32 1.04 -2.40 2.75
N ILE A 33 1.32 -1.25 2.17
CA ILE A 33 1.82 -1.20 0.80
C ILE A 33 3.16 -1.93 0.72
N ASP A 34 4.04 -1.65 1.67
CA ASP A 34 5.35 -2.31 1.67
C ASP A 34 5.20 -3.82 1.78
N ARG A 35 4.31 -4.26 2.65
CA ARG A 35 4.06 -5.68 2.83
C ARG A 35 3.50 -6.31 1.57
N LEU A 36 2.55 -5.62 0.95
CA LEU A 36 1.96 -6.13 -0.27
C LEU A 36 2.99 -6.21 -1.39
N GLN A 37 3.87 -5.22 -1.45
CA GLN A 37 4.92 -5.25 -2.46
C GLN A 37 5.84 -6.44 -2.26
N LEU A 38 6.16 -6.73 -1.02
CA LEU A 38 6.99 -7.89 -0.72
C LEU A 38 6.27 -9.17 -1.09
N GLU A 39 4.98 -9.23 -0.81
CA GLU A 39 4.21 -10.41 -1.14
C GLU A 39 4.14 -10.61 -2.65
N VAL A 40 3.94 -9.51 -3.38
CA VAL A 40 3.89 -9.60 -4.82
C VAL A 40 5.22 -10.08 -5.37
N ARG A 41 6.32 -9.57 -4.84
CA ARG A 41 7.63 -10.03 -5.27
C ARG A 41 7.83 -11.51 -4.98
N SER A 42 7.43 -11.90 -3.79
CA SER A 42 7.57 -13.29 -3.39
C SER A 42 6.74 -14.20 -4.28
N LEU A 43 5.51 -13.79 -4.54
CA LEU A 43 4.65 -14.57 -5.41
C LEU A 43 5.21 -14.66 -6.81
N ARG A 44 5.77 -13.55 -7.29
CA ARG A 44 6.35 -13.56 -8.62
C ARG A 44 7.53 -14.50 -8.69
N GLN A 45 8.35 -14.49 -7.65
CA GLN A 45 9.49 -15.41 -7.61
C GLN A 45 9.01 -16.84 -7.55
N GLN A 46 8.01 -17.10 -6.75
CA GLN A 46 7.45 -18.43 -6.65
C GLN A 46 6.90 -18.90 -7.99
N MET A 47 6.25 -18.02 -8.68
CA MET A 47 5.73 -18.37 -9.99
C MET A 47 6.85 -18.69 -10.95
N LEU A 48 7.89 -17.89 -10.92
CA LEU A 48 9.02 -18.13 -11.80
C LEU A 48 9.73 -19.44 -11.48
N GLN A 49 9.85 -19.74 -10.20
CA GLN A 49 10.50 -20.98 -9.80
C GLN A 49 9.62 -22.17 -10.02
N ALA A 50 8.33 -21.98 -9.84
CA ALA A 50 7.39 -23.08 -10.02
C ALA A 50 7.06 -23.27 -11.47
N GLN A 51 7.58 -22.44 -12.34
CA GLN A 51 7.35 -22.62 -13.74
C GLN A 51 8.39 -23.53 -14.26
N PRO A 52 8.11 -24.74 -14.33
CA PRO A 52 9.08 -25.67 -14.81
C PRO A 52 9.16 -25.54 -16.29
N ALA A 53 10.00 -26.28 -16.88
CA ALA A 53 10.16 -26.26 -18.31
C ALA A 53 8.84 -26.44 -19.02
N GLU A 54 7.98 -27.18 -18.41
CA GLU A 54 6.68 -27.45 -18.99
C GLU A 54 5.91 -26.18 -19.26
N GLN A 55 5.82 -25.35 -18.29
CA GLN A 55 5.10 -24.12 -18.43
C GLN A 55 5.79 -23.18 -19.39
N ARG A 56 7.07 -23.24 -19.43
CA ARG A 56 7.81 -22.44 -20.38
C ARG A 56 7.51 -22.88 -21.77
N ASN A 57 7.47 -24.16 -21.97
CA ASN A 57 7.15 -24.69 -23.28
C ASN A 57 5.80 -24.25 -23.75
N LEU A 58 4.85 -24.23 -22.83
CA LEU A 58 3.53 -23.75 -23.17
C LEU A 58 3.58 -22.33 -23.65
N ARG A 59 4.36 -21.53 -22.98
CA ARG A 59 4.49 -20.16 -23.39
C ARG A 59 5.11 -20.04 -24.75
N ASP A 60 6.12 -20.81 -24.98
CA ASP A 60 6.80 -20.78 -26.24
C ASP A 60 5.90 -21.28 -27.36
N GLU A 61 5.09 -22.23 -27.02
CA GLU A 61 4.25 -22.80 -28.06
C GLU A 61 3.10 -21.94 -28.42
N ILE A 62 2.65 -21.23 -27.43
CA ILE A 62 1.53 -20.48 -27.73
C ILE A 62 1.90 -19.15 -28.04
N PRO A 63 2.82 -18.83 -28.25
CA PRO A 63 3.22 -17.61 -28.40
C PRO A 63 2.69 -17.05 -29.29
N PRO A 64 3.10 -16.48 -29.43
CA PRO A 64 2.84 -15.58 -30.19
C PRO A 64 1.53 -15.64 -30.39
N HIS A 65 1.12 -16.47 -30.27
CA HIS A 65 -0.09 -16.61 -30.57
C HIS A 65 -0.80 -15.76 -29.91
N TYR A 66 -0.73 -15.38 -29.34
CA TYR A 66 -1.60 -14.58 -28.82
C TYR A 66 -1.02 -13.36 -29.08
#